data_0f8a7835555432506817b8f8cc2dbe9a
#
_entry.id   0f8a7835555432506817b8f8cc2dbe9a
#
_cell.length_a   1.000
_cell.length_b   1.000
_cell.length_c   1.000
_cell.angle_alpha   90.00
_cell.angle_beta   90.00
_cell.angle_gamma   90.00
#
_symmetry.space_group_name_H-M   'P 1'
#
loop_
_entity.id
_entity.type
_entity.pdbx_description
1 polymer ?
#
loop_
_entity_poly.entity_id
_entity_poly.type
_entity_poly.pdbx_seq_one_letter_code
_entity_poly.pdbx_strand_id
1 'polypeptide(L)'
;MRGCCGSLKNASAVFCSHSRLYDDYCRGIVHPVFDPACQGGALGDMNVYCLHLLVGLLGMPKAAEYRPVRGENGIDVAGLALLDYGRFTATALAAKDSNSRNGMVLQGPGGYLVVDGNPNSLPAVYSLLGAQRDACVRTDGPAAPRHRMAYEFAEFARIIAAHDTAAETAARLRTMHVMELLELLHQNTADGE
;
A
#
# COMPACT_ATOMS: atom_id res chain seq x y z
N MET A 1 -17.52 6.34 7.25
CA MET A 1 -16.98 5.39 8.25
C MET A 1 -16.91 6.07 9.63
N ARG A 2 -17.89 5.84 10.49
CA ARG A 2 -17.76 6.09 11.93
C ARG A 2 -17.43 4.74 12.56
N GLY A 3 -16.20 4.29 12.31
CA GLY A 3 -15.72 3.02 12.87
C GLY A 3 -15.06 3.21 14.22
N CYS A 4 -14.47 2.16 14.74
CA CYS A 4 -13.77 2.08 16.02
C CYS A 4 -12.72 3.19 16.28
N CYS A 5 -12.15 3.81 15.27
CA CYS A 5 -11.20 4.92 15.41
C CYS A 5 -11.89 6.30 15.52
N GLY A 6 -13.20 6.39 15.36
CA GLY A 6 -13.90 7.68 15.25
C GLY A 6 -13.59 8.39 13.93
N SER A 7 -13.46 9.73 13.96
CA SER A 7 -13.03 10.49 12.78
C SER A 7 -11.55 10.26 12.50
N LEU A 8 -11.23 9.70 11.32
CA LEU A 8 -9.85 9.45 10.93
C LEU A 8 -9.03 10.74 10.94
N LYS A 9 -7.82 10.68 11.47
CA LYS A 9 -6.84 11.77 11.55
C LYS A 9 -5.63 11.51 10.68
N ASN A 10 -5.17 10.26 10.66
CA ASN A 10 -4.05 9.84 9.86
C ASN A 10 -4.23 8.38 9.43
N ALA A 11 -3.65 8.04 8.28
CA ALA A 11 -3.46 6.67 7.82
C ALA A 11 -2.02 6.52 7.32
N SER A 12 -1.42 5.35 7.51
CA SER A 12 -0.12 5.04 6.93
C SER A 12 -0.07 3.60 6.45
N ALA A 13 0.59 3.37 5.33
CA ALA A 13 0.91 2.04 4.83
C ALA A 13 2.39 1.98 4.50
N VAL A 14 3.06 0.88 4.86
CA VAL A 14 4.50 0.69 4.69
C VAL A 14 4.77 -0.65 4.04
N PHE A 15 5.53 -0.65 2.96
CA PHE A 15 6.06 -1.85 2.34
C PHE A 15 7.51 -1.66 1.93
N CYS A 16 8.43 -2.00 2.82
CA CYS A 16 9.86 -1.95 2.59
C CYS A 16 10.44 -3.35 2.69
N SER A 17 11.20 -3.75 1.70
CA SER A 17 11.87 -5.03 1.67
C SER A 17 13.14 -4.93 0.83
N HIS A 18 14.29 -5.18 1.44
CA HIS A 18 15.54 -5.24 0.70
C HIS A 18 15.45 -6.33 -0.38
N SER A 19 15.50 -5.91 -1.61
CA SER A 19 15.44 -6.80 -2.78
C SER A 19 16.82 -7.39 -3.07
N ARG A 20 16.89 -8.71 -3.27
CA ARG A 20 18.14 -9.34 -3.76
C ARG A 20 18.58 -8.79 -5.12
N LEU A 21 17.65 -8.29 -5.92
CA LEU A 21 17.96 -7.63 -7.20
C LEU A 21 18.54 -6.23 -7.01
N TYR A 22 18.43 -5.64 -5.81
CA TYR A 22 19.10 -4.40 -5.46
C TYR A 22 20.62 -4.59 -5.33
N ASP A 23 21.05 -5.75 -4.84
CA ASP A 23 22.48 -6.08 -4.79
C ASP A 23 23.08 -6.21 -6.20
N ASP A 24 22.29 -6.73 -7.17
CA ASP A 24 22.68 -6.76 -8.58
C ASP A 24 22.73 -5.34 -9.16
N TYR A 25 21.73 -4.52 -8.87
CA TYR A 25 21.67 -3.11 -9.28
C TYR A 25 22.92 -2.34 -8.80
N CYS A 26 23.34 -2.49 -7.54
CA CYS A 26 24.56 -1.89 -7.00
C CYS A 26 25.85 -2.39 -7.71
N ARG A 27 25.79 -3.53 -8.40
CA ARG A 27 26.89 -4.07 -9.21
C ARG A 27 26.79 -3.70 -10.69
N GLY A 28 25.83 -2.83 -11.05
CA GLY A 28 25.59 -2.38 -12.42
C GLY A 28 24.73 -3.33 -13.26
N ILE A 29 24.11 -4.36 -12.67
CA ILE A 29 23.19 -5.28 -13.36
C ILE A 29 21.76 -4.77 -13.16
N VAL A 30 21.19 -4.15 -14.19
CA VAL A 30 19.87 -3.54 -14.12
C VAL A 30 18.80 -4.55 -14.55
N HIS A 31 17.98 -4.98 -13.60
CA HIS A 31 16.78 -5.78 -13.85
C HIS A 31 15.56 -4.89 -14.14
N PRO A 32 14.51 -5.37 -14.84
CA PRO A 32 13.34 -4.56 -15.22
C PRO A 32 12.70 -3.81 -14.04
N VAL A 33 12.70 -4.38 -12.84
CA VAL A 33 12.15 -3.75 -11.61
C VAL A 33 13.01 -2.59 -11.08
N PHE A 34 14.20 -2.36 -11.65
CA PHE A 34 15.09 -1.23 -11.40
C PHE A 34 15.41 -0.43 -12.68
N ASP A 35 14.66 -0.68 -13.76
CA ASP A 35 14.82 0.01 -15.03
C ASP A 35 13.71 1.06 -15.22
N PRO A 36 14.06 2.36 -15.32
CA PRO A 36 13.06 3.41 -15.62
C PRO A 36 12.27 3.16 -16.92
N ALA A 37 12.91 2.56 -17.94
CA ALA A 37 12.25 2.24 -19.20
C ALA A 37 11.17 1.16 -19.07
N CYS A 38 11.26 0.32 -18.03
CA CYS A 38 10.28 -0.70 -17.69
C CYS A 38 9.24 -0.23 -16.67
N GLN A 39 9.23 1.07 -16.31
CA GLN A 39 8.40 1.61 -15.22
C GLN A 39 8.63 0.88 -13.89
N GLY A 40 9.86 0.44 -13.64
CA GLY A 40 10.29 -0.13 -12.37
C GLY A 40 10.26 0.90 -11.25
N GLY A 41 10.88 0.57 -10.12
CA GLY A 41 11.01 1.47 -8.98
C GLY A 41 10.14 1.10 -7.79
N ALA A 42 10.33 1.83 -6.70
CA ALA A 42 9.60 1.58 -5.46
C ALA A 42 8.13 1.99 -5.55
N LEU A 43 7.81 3.05 -6.30
CA LEU A 43 6.44 3.52 -6.48
C LEU A 43 5.59 2.48 -7.22
N GLY A 44 6.05 2.02 -8.39
CA GLY A 44 5.28 1.12 -9.25
C GLY A 44 5.25 -0.33 -8.78
N ASP A 45 6.35 -0.84 -8.19
CA ASP A 45 6.48 -2.26 -7.85
C ASP A 45 6.05 -2.59 -6.41
N MET A 46 6.25 -1.67 -5.46
CA MET A 46 5.95 -1.93 -4.04
C MET A 46 4.87 -1.01 -3.49
N ASN A 47 4.95 0.29 -3.76
CA ASN A 47 3.98 1.23 -3.22
C ASN A 47 2.56 1.03 -3.78
N VAL A 48 2.44 0.44 -4.96
CA VAL A 48 1.15 0.03 -5.55
C VAL A 48 0.31 -0.79 -4.58
N TYR A 49 0.92 -1.69 -3.78
CA TYR A 49 0.20 -2.48 -2.76
C TYR A 49 -0.32 -1.61 -1.61
N CYS A 50 0.49 -0.64 -1.16
CA CYS A 50 0.07 0.34 -0.14
C CYS A 50 -1.10 1.20 -0.66
N LEU A 51 -1.00 1.66 -1.91
CA LEU A 51 -2.05 2.46 -2.56
C LEU A 51 -3.34 1.68 -2.73
N HIS A 52 -3.28 0.39 -3.13
CA HIS A 52 -4.46 -0.48 -3.20
C HIS A 52 -5.18 -0.62 -1.86
N LEU A 53 -4.43 -0.73 -0.75
CA LEU A 53 -5.01 -0.77 0.59
C LEU A 53 -5.67 0.56 0.96
N LEU A 54 -4.96 1.68 0.79
CA LEU A 54 -5.45 3.00 1.16
C LEU A 54 -6.65 3.40 0.30
N VAL A 55 -6.56 3.28 -1.02
CA VAL A 55 -7.67 3.60 -1.94
C VAL A 55 -8.86 2.67 -1.72
N GLY A 56 -8.60 1.38 -1.48
CA GLY A 56 -9.67 0.41 -1.20
C GLY A 56 -10.47 0.72 0.07
N LEU A 57 -9.84 1.32 1.08
CA LEU A 57 -10.47 1.65 2.36
C LEU A 57 -10.98 3.09 2.43
N LEU A 58 -10.27 4.04 1.80
CA LEU A 58 -10.46 5.48 1.99
C LEU A 58 -11.00 6.19 0.75
N GLY A 59 -10.98 5.53 -0.41
CA GLY A 59 -11.27 6.12 -1.71
C GLY A 59 -10.09 6.95 -2.26
N MET A 60 -10.35 7.74 -3.30
CA MET A 60 -9.34 8.61 -3.91
C MET A 60 -9.04 9.82 -3.02
N PRO A 61 -7.75 10.22 -2.88
CA PRO A 61 -7.38 11.47 -2.24
C PRO A 61 -7.77 12.67 -3.11
N LYS A 62 -7.82 13.86 -2.51
CA LYS A 62 -8.05 15.13 -3.21
C LYS A 62 -6.80 15.64 -3.93
N ALA A 63 -5.63 15.37 -3.33
CA ALA A 63 -4.32 15.68 -3.88
C ALA A 63 -3.31 14.64 -3.42
N ALA A 64 -2.24 14.48 -4.19
CA ALA A 64 -1.16 13.56 -3.88
C ALA A 64 0.17 14.09 -4.38
N GLU A 65 1.24 13.79 -3.63
CA GLU A 65 2.62 14.16 -3.93
C GLU A 65 3.54 12.98 -3.65
N TYR A 66 4.59 12.80 -4.43
CA TYR A 66 5.59 11.74 -4.24
C TYR A 66 6.98 12.32 -3.98
N ARG A 67 7.66 11.78 -2.98
CA ARG A 67 9.04 12.09 -2.60
C ARG A 67 9.90 10.86 -2.81
N PRO A 68 10.59 10.72 -3.97
CA PRO A 68 11.47 9.60 -4.24
C PRO A 68 12.84 9.75 -3.58
N VAL A 69 13.45 8.62 -3.24
CA VAL A 69 14.90 8.48 -3.08
C VAL A 69 15.41 7.79 -4.34
N ARG A 70 16.22 8.48 -5.11
CA ARG A 70 16.67 8.00 -6.42
C ARG A 70 17.99 7.25 -6.35
N GLY A 71 18.09 6.17 -7.11
CA GLY A 71 19.34 5.48 -7.41
C GLY A 71 20.10 6.13 -8.57
N GLU A 72 21.28 5.59 -8.89
CA GLU A 72 22.23 6.17 -9.86
C GLU A 72 21.65 6.34 -11.28
N ASN A 73 20.75 5.47 -11.71
CA ASN A 73 20.10 5.55 -13.03
C ASN A 73 18.79 6.37 -13.02
N GLY A 74 18.51 7.08 -11.92
CA GLY A 74 17.30 7.90 -11.77
C GLY A 74 16.05 7.15 -11.33
N ILE A 75 16.10 5.81 -11.20
CA ILE A 75 14.97 5.03 -10.67
C ILE A 75 14.76 5.34 -9.17
N ASP A 76 13.53 5.35 -8.70
CA ASP A 76 13.25 5.43 -7.28
C ASP A 76 13.49 4.07 -6.60
N VAL A 77 14.48 4.01 -5.70
CA VAL A 77 14.79 2.83 -4.89
C VAL A 77 14.00 2.80 -3.60
N ALA A 78 13.55 3.97 -3.15
CA ALA A 78 12.61 4.17 -2.05
C ALA A 78 11.77 5.42 -2.31
N GLY A 79 10.68 5.62 -1.57
CA GLY A 79 9.91 6.86 -1.65
C GLY A 79 8.66 6.86 -0.81
N LEU A 80 8.19 8.10 -0.54
CA LEU A 80 7.02 8.39 0.26
C LEU A 80 5.97 9.09 -0.61
N ALA A 81 4.77 8.51 -0.70
CA ALA A 81 3.60 9.19 -1.22
C ALA A 81 2.82 9.84 -0.06
N LEU A 82 2.53 11.13 -0.19
CA LEU A 82 1.65 11.88 0.69
C LEU A 82 0.30 12.08 0.01
N LEU A 83 -0.76 11.65 0.67
CA LEU A 83 -2.13 11.65 0.14
C LEU A 83 -3.01 12.58 1.00
N ASP A 84 -3.54 13.64 0.39
CA ASP A 84 -4.43 14.59 1.07
C ASP A 84 -5.91 14.24 0.83
N TYR A 85 -6.64 13.96 1.91
CA TYR A 85 -8.09 13.73 1.90
C TYR A 85 -8.87 14.98 2.40
N GLY A 86 -8.18 16.08 2.68
CA GLY A 86 -8.75 17.35 3.17
C GLY A 86 -9.02 17.37 4.67
N ARG A 87 -9.58 16.32 5.25
CA ARG A 87 -9.84 16.22 6.70
C ARG A 87 -8.84 15.38 7.46
N PHE A 88 -8.06 14.61 6.77
CA PHE A 88 -6.96 13.81 7.26
C PHE A 88 -5.94 13.59 6.14
N THR A 89 -4.77 13.13 6.48
CA THR A 89 -3.72 12.75 5.54
C THR A 89 -3.43 11.25 5.61
N ALA A 90 -2.95 10.70 4.49
CA ALA A 90 -2.40 9.36 4.49
C ALA A 90 -1.01 9.35 3.87
N THR A 91 -0.19 8.38 4.25
CA THR A 91 1.15 8.17 3.70
C THR A 91 1.31 6.73 3.22
N ALA A 92 2.01 6.57 2.09
CA ALA A 92 2.42 5.27 1.59
C ALA A 92 3.94 5.28 1.38
N LEU A 93 4.65 4.49 2.18
CA LEU A 93 6.11 4.36 2.13
C LEU A 93 6.49 3.02 1.52
N ALA A 94 7.38 3.05 0.54
CA ALA A 94 7.98 1.84 -0.01
C ALA A 94 9.49 2.00 -0.18
N ALA A 95 10.22 0.89 -0.01
CA ALA A 95 11.67 0.83 -0.26
C ALA A 95 12.06 -0.57 -0.76
N LYS A 96 12.99 -0.60 -1.72
CA LYS A 96 13.57 -1.81 -2.32
C LYS A 96 15.02 -2.05 -1.87
N ASP A 97 15.60 -1.05 -1.24
CA ASP A 97 16.99 -1.00 -0.75
C ASP A 97 17.12 -1.27 0.75
N SER A 98 16.01 -1.28 1.47
CA SER A 98 16.00 -1.37 2.93
C SER A 98 14.77 -2.09 3.47
N ASN A 99 14.87 -2.61 4.70
CA ASN A 99 13.77 -3.25 5.40
C ASN A 99 13.16 -2.30 6.43
N SER A 100 11.85 -2.48 6.70
CA SER A 100 11.13 -1.79 7.76
C SER A 100 10.07 -2.70 8.39
N ARG A 101 9.40 -2.22 9.44
CA ARG A 101 8.17 -2.84 9.92
C ARG A 101 7.05 -2.52 8.94
N ASN A 102 6.66 -3.52 8.17
CA ASN A 102 5.60 -3.41 7.17
C ASN A 102 4.22 -3.48 7.82
N GLY A 103 3.25 -2.83 7.18
CA GLY A 103 1.86 -2.85 7.66
C GLY A 103 1.09 -1.59 7.32
N MET A 104 -0.06 -1.46 7.97
CA MET A 104 -0.91 -0.28 7.85
C MET A 104 -1.42 0.13 9.22
N VAL A 105 -1.53 1.43 9.43
CA VAL A 105 -2.15 2.02 10.62
C VAL A 105 -3.23 3.01 10.21
N LEU A 106 -4.40 2.89 10.81
CA LEU A 106 -5.47 3.88 10.75
C LEU A 106 -5.66 4.47 12.14
N GLN A 107 -5.62 5.79 12.26
CA GLN A 107 -5.55 6.49 13.54
C GLN A 107 -6.63 7.57 13.64
N GLY A 108 -7.30 7.63 14.78
CA GLY A 108 -8.29 8.64 15.11
C GLY A 108 -8.48 8.84 16.63
N PRO A 109 -9.32 9.79 17.07
CA PRO A 109 -9.51 10.07 18.48
C PRO A 109 -10.14 8.91 19.28
N GLY A 110 -10.82 7.97 18.63
CA GLY A 110 -11.38 6.76 19.25
C GLY A 110 -10.39 5.60 19.39
N GLY A 111 -9.17 5.73 18.85
CA GLY A 111 -8.16 4.68 18.88
C GLY A 111 -7.47 4.49 17.54
N TYR A 112 -6.82 3.37 17.36
CA TYR A 112 -6.17 3.03 16.10
C TYR A 112 -6.33 1.55 15.74
N LEU A 113 -6.25 1.28 14.45
CA LEU A 113 -6.26 -0.08 13.90
C LEU A 113 -4.90 -0.33 13.24
N VAL A 114 -4.33 -1.49 13.50
CA VAL A 114 -3.06 -1.93 12.88
C VAL A 114 -3.31 -3.20 12.07
N VAL A 115 -2.83 -3.21 10.85
CA VAL A 115 -2.58 -4.42 10.06
C VAL A 115 -1.08 -4.65 10.11
N ASP A 116 -0.63 -5.74 10.71
CA ASP A 116 0.79 -6.04 10.91
C ASP A 116 1.28 -7.04 9.87
N GLY A 117 2.21 -6.64 9.02
CA GLY A 117 2.85 -7.45 7.98
C GLY A 117 2.73 -6.87 6.57
N ASN A 118 3.23 -7.63 5.60
CA ASN A 118 3.39 -7.12 4.23
C ASN A 118 2.03 -6.83 3.55
N PRO A 119 1.86 -5.64 2.95
CA PRO A 119 0.64 -5.26 2.23
C PRO A 119 0.23 -6.24 1.11
N ASN A 120 1.18 -6.93 0.51
CA ASN A 120 0.92 -7.91 -0.56
C ASN A 120 0.51 -9.31 -0.07
N SER A 121 0.47 -9.54 1.24
CA SER A 121 0.11 -10.84 1.81
C SER A 121 -0.93 -10.74 2.92
N LEU A 122 -1.19 -9.54 3.43
CA LEU A 122 -2.19 -9.20 4.46
C LEU A 122 -2.32 -10.30 5.51
N PRO A 123 -1.34 -10.43 6.41
CA PRO A 123 -1.47 -11.38 7.49
C PRO A 123 -2.69 -10.97 8.31
N ALA A 124 -3.41 -11.95 8.71
CA ALA A 124 -4.70 -11.78 9.31
C ALA A 124 -4.66 -11.32 10.78
N VAL A 125 -3.83 -10.38 11.11
CA VAL A 125 -3.73 -9.88 12.48
C VAL A 125 -4.06 -8.39 12.50
N TYR A 126 -5.17 -8.06 13.14
CA TYR A 126 -5.62 -6.70 13.31
C TYR A 126 -5.64 -6.37 14.81
N SER A 127 -4.99 -5.28 15.20
CA SER A 127 -5.05 -4.79 16.57
C SER A 127 -5.85 -3.50 16.60
N LEU A 128 -6.88 -3.47 17.44
CA LEU A 128 -7.66 -2.29 17.71
C LEU A 128 -7.40 -1.85 19.14
N LEU A 129 -6.97 -0.62 19.34
CA LEU A 129 -6.78 -0.03 20.66
C LEU A 129 -7.76 1.12 20.84
N GLY A 130 -8.60 1.03 21.86
CA GLY A 130 -9.50 2.11 22.25
C GLY A 130 -8.77 3.34 22.80
N ALA A 131 -9.47 4.48 22.87
CA ALA A 131 -8.92 5.75 23.37
C ALA A 131 -8.40 5.68 24.83
N GLN A 132 -8.91 4.75 25.62
CA GLN A 132 -8.55 4.56 27.03
C GLN A 132 -7.40 3.56 27.26
N ARG A 133 -6.73 3.09 26.22
CA ARG A 133 -5.59 2.14 26.24
C ARG A 133 -5.87 0.75 26.85
N ASP A 134 -7.08 0.51 27.35
CA ASP A 134 -7.40 -0.68 28.17
C ASP A 134 -8.03 -1.82 27.35
N ALA A 135 -8.40 -1.59 26.11
CA ALA A 135 -8.99 -2.60 25.25
C ALA A 135 -8.17 -2.77 23.96
N CYS A 136 -7.29 -3.77 23.95
CA CYS A 136 -6.68 -4.27 22.72
C CYS A 136 -7.46 -5.49 22.24
N VAL A 137 -8.14 -5.38 21.10
CA VAL A 137 -8.75 -6.53 20.44
C VAL A 137 -7.82 -6.96 19.32
N ARG A 138 -7.27 -8.16 19.45
CA ARG A 138 -6.54 -8.82 18.37
C ARG A 138 -7.48 -9.79 17.68
N THR A 139 -7.61 -9.65 16.37
CA THR A 139 -8.34 -10.60 15.55
C THR A 139 -7.34 -11.27 14.62
N ASP A 140 -7.14 -12.55 14.81
CA ASP A 140 -6.40 -13.37 13.88
C ASP A 140 -7.36 -13.77 12.76
N GLY A 141 -6.96 -13.59 11.52
CA GLY A 141 -7.76 -14.00 10.38
C GLY A 141 -7.66 -15.51 10.12
N PRO A 142 -8.28 -15.99 9.04
CA PRO A 142 -8.23 -17.40 8.68
C PRO A 142 -6.78 -17.85 8.49
N ALA A 143 -6.54 -19.14 8.78
CA ALA A 143 -5.22 -19.73 8.60
C ALA A 143 -4.67 -19.40 7.20
N ALA A 144 -3.41 -18.95 7.15
CA ALA A 144 -2.79 -18.55 5.89
C ALA A 144 -2.85 -19.70 4.88
N PRO A 145 -3.31 -19.46 3.65
CA PRO A 145 -3.31 -20.49 2.61
C PRO A 145 -1.87 -20.89 2.28
N ARG A 146 -1.68 -22.04 1.67
CA ARG A 146 -0.37 -22.54 1.24
C ARG A 146 0.35 -21.59 0.28
N HIS A 147 -0.39 -20.78 -0.44
CA HIS A 147 0.13 -19.78 -1.39
C HIS A 147 -0.62 -18.46 -1.24
N ARG A 148 0.12 -17.34 -1.19
CA ARG A 148 -0.44 -15.97 -0.99
C ARG A 148 -1.50 -15.58 -2.03
N MET A 149 -1.36 -16.07 -3.27
CA MET A 149 -2.32 -15.81 -4.36
C MET A 149 -3.63 -16.60 -4.23
N ALA A 150 -3.75 -17.55 -3.30
CA ALA A 150 -4.92 -18.43 -3.22
C ALA A 150 -6.23 -17.67 -2.98
N TYR A 151 -6.18 -16.60 -2.18
CA TYR A 151 -7.38 -15.77 -1.93
C TYR A 151 -7.80 -14.98 -3.16
N GLU A 152 -6.85 -14.45 -3.90
CA GLU A 152 -7.09 -13.72 -5.13
C GLU A 152 -7.75 -14.60 -6.18
N PHE A 153 -7.20 -15.80 -6.44
CA PHE A 153 -7.79 -16.76 -7.36
C PHE A 153 -9.14 -17.28 -6.90
N ALA A 154 -9.34 -17.49 -5.60
CA ALA A 154 -10.63 -17.94 -5.06
C ALA A 154 -11.71 -16.87 -5.25
N GLU A 155 -11.40 -15.60 -4.98
CA GLU A 155 -12.35 -14.51 -5.18
C GLU A 155 -12.62 -14.27 -6.68
N PHE A 156 -11.60 -14.36 -7.52
CA PHE A 156 -11.77 -14.27 -8.97
C PHE A 156 -12.68 -15.36 -9.50
N ALA A 157 -12.47 -16.62 -9.08
CA ALA A 157 -13.32 -17.74 -9.45
C ALA A 157 -14.76 -17.58 -8.94
N ARG A 158 -14.93 -17.06 -7.71
CA ARG A 158 -16.25 -16.78 -7.14
C ARG A 158 -17.02 -15.75 -7.98
N ILE A 159 -16.36 -14.64 -8.33
CA ILE A 159 -16.96 -13.56 -9.13
C ILE A 159 -17.45 -14.12 -10.47
N ILE A 160 -16.61 -14.93 -11.16
CA ILE A 160 -16.96 -15.53 -12.43
C ILE A 160 -18.14 -16.51 -12.27
N ALA A 161 -18.06 -17.44 -11.33
CA ALA A 161 -19.07 -18.49 -11.12
C ALA A 161 -20.44 -17.92 -10.68
N ALA A 162 -20.43 -16.83 -9.91
CA ALA A 162 -21.64 -16.17 -9.44
C ALA A 162 -22.18 -15.10 -10.41
N HIS A 163 -21.47 -14.81 -11.52
CA HIS A 163 -21.75 -13.67 -12.40
C HIS A 163 -21.93 -12.36 -11.62
N ASP A 164 -21.07 -12.14 -10.58
CA ASP A 164 -21.14 -11.01 -9.67
C ASP A 164 -20.57 -9.74 -10.33
N THR A 165 -21.39 -9.12 -11.18
CA THR A 165 -21.00 -7.91 -11.92
C THR A 165 -20.74 -6.70 -11.01
N ALA A 166 -21.34 -6.67 -9.82
CA ALA A 166 -21.12 -5.60 -8.85
C ALA A 166 -19.71 -5.72 -8.24
N ALA A 167 -19.29 -6.93 -7.83
CA ALA A 167 -17.93 -7.16 -7.32
C ALA A 167 -16.86 -6.95 -8.40
N GLU A 168 -17.12 -7.42 -9.65
CA GLU A 168 -16.25 -7.17 -10.79
C GLU A 168 -16.05 -5.67 -11.04
N THR A 169 -17.14 -4.92 -11.12
CA THR A 169 -17.10 -3.46 -11.33
C THR A 169 -16.35 -2.75 -10.20
N ALA A 170 -16.60 -3.13 -8.95
CA ALA A 170 -15.91 -2.55 -7.80
C ALA A 170 -14.39 -2.82 -7.81
N ALA A 171 -13.99 -4.04 -8.16
CA ALA A 171 -12.58 -4.41 -8.28
C ALA A 171 -11.89 -3.64 -9.41
N ARG A 172 -12.52 -3.56 -10.57
CA ARG A 172 -12.03 -2.83 -11.74
C ARG A 172 -11.87 -1.33 -11.45
N LEU A 173 -12.89 -0.69 -10.87
CA LEU A 173 -12.84 0.73 -10.50
C LEU A 173 -11.72 1.02 -9.50
N ARG A 174 -11.51 0.14 -8.51
CA ARG A 174 -10.39 0.29 -7.57
C ARG A 174 -9.05 0.26 -8.29
N THR A 175 -8.86 -0.68 -9.20
CA THR A 175 -7.63 -0.77 -9.98
C THR A 175 -7.41 0.48 -10.83
N MET A 176 -8.45 0.97 -11.52
CA MET A 176 -8.38 2.21 -12.30
C MET A 176 -7.99 3.40 -11.42
N HIS A 177 -8.62 3.58 -10.28
CA HIS A 177 -8.28 4.66 -9.33
C HIS A 177 -6.82 4.56 -8.85
N VAL A 178 -6.31 3.36 -8.59
CA VAL A 178 -4.90 3.20 -8.19
C VAL A 178 -3.96 3.57 -9.34
N MET A 179 -4.28 3.19 -10.58
CA MET A 179 -3.49 3.58 -11.75
C MET A 179 -3.51 5.09 -11.99
N GLU A 180 -4.68 5.73 -11.87
CA GLU A 180 -4.82 7.20 -11.93
C GLU A 180 -3.99 7.89 -10.83
N LEU A 181 -4.00 7.34 -9.62
CA LEU A 181 -3.21 7.86 -8.50
C LEU A 181 -1.71 7.68 -8.74
N LEU A 182 -1.26 6.55 -9.28
CA LEU A 182 0.13 6.32 -9.64
C LEU A 182 0.61 7.34 -10.69
N GLU A 183 -0.20 7.59 -11.72
CA GLU A 183 0.10 8.58 -12.74
C GLU A 183 0.21 9.99 -12.13
N LEU A 184 -0.75 10.36 -11.27
CA LEU A 184 -0.72 11.64 -10.56
C LEU A 184 0.54 11.79 -9.69
N LEU A 185 0.97 10.73 -8.99
CA LEU A 185 2.17 10.73 -8.17
C LEU A 185 3.44 10.87 -9.02
N HIS A 186 3.49 10.26 -10.20
CA HIS A 186 4.60 10.46 -11.14
C HIS A 186 4.67 11.91 -11.65
N GLN A 187 3.53 12.54 -11.93
CA GLN A 187 3.46 13.93 -12.39
C GLN A 187 3.81 14.92 -11.27
N ASN A 188 3.44 14.63 -10.02
CA ASN A 188 3.66 15.47 -8.84
C ASN A 188 4.84 14.96 -8.00
N THR A 189 5.89 14.53 -8.66
CA THR A 189 7.12 14.15 -8.00
C THR A 189 7.90 15.40 -7.61
N ALA A 190 8.11 15.60 -6.30
CA ALA A 190 9.01 16.60 -5.82
C ALA A 190 10.43 15.99 -5.74
N ASP A 191 11.25 16.28 -6.72
CA ASP A 191 12.68 15.99 -6.65
C ASP A 191 13.30 16.90 -5.59
N GLY A 192 13.95 16.30 -4.59
CA GLY A 192 14.72 17.08 -3.61
C GLY A 192 15.86 17.80 -4.31
N GLU A 193 16.04 19.08 -3.97
CA GLU A 193 17.21 19.85 -4.33
C GLU A 193 18.48 19.27 -3.70
#